data_46d51699468e1b0f3d0d1e3dcd560585
#
_entry.id   46d51699468e1b0f3d0d1e3dcd560585
#
_cell.length_a   1.000
_cell.length_b   1.000
_cell.length_c   1.000
_cell.angle_alpha   90.00
_cell.angle_beta   90.00
_cell.angle_gamma   90.00
#
_symmetry.space_group_name_H-M   'P 1'
#
loop_
_entity.id
_entity.type
_entity.pdbx_description
1 polymer ?
#
loop_
_entity_poly.entity_id
_entity_poly.type
_entity_poly.pdbx_seq_one_letter_code
_entity_poly.pdbx_strand_id
1 'polypeptide(L)'
;NFYTLLRQHLRGTPCRVYIAEVKVRVEAADCGFYPDVQVTCAESDRADHLVKRSPVLVVEVLSDSTATFDVGDKFAAYQQLDSLQEYVLVDQERIRVQIYRRREGRWWVDSVGPGGRLHLESVALEGPVEALYEDLSEPLAAESREPERRP
;
A
#
# COMPACT_ATOMS: atom_id res chain seq x y z
N ASN A 1 4.21 0.90 -11.32
CA ASN A 1 4.98 -0.32 -11.03
C ASN A 1 4.24 -1.25 -10.05
N PHE A 2 3.76 -0.76 -8.89
CA PHE A 2 3.11 -1.60 -7.86
C PHE A 2 1.93 -2.41 -8.42
N TYR A 3 1.04 -1.76 -9.16
CA TYR A 3 -0.08 -2.43 -9.83
C TYR A 3 0.39 -3.57 -10.76
N THR A 4 1.41 -3.30 -11.58
CA THR A 4 1.95 -4.28 -12.53
C THR A 4 2.50 -5.51 -11.81
N LEU A 5 3.30 -5.31 -10.77
CA LEU A 5 3.87 -6.39 -9.95
C LEU A 5 2.77 -7.25 -9.33
N LEU A 6 1.80 -6.62 -8.66
CA LEU A 6 0.67 -7.33 -8.06
C LEU A 6 -0.18 -8.05 -9.11
N ARG A 7 -0.46 -7.40 -10.24
CA ARG A 7 -1.26 -7.99 -11.32
C ARG A 7 -0.62 -9.23 -11.92
N GLN A 8 0.70 -9.22 -12.11
CA GLN A 8 1.44 -10.38 -12.61
C GLN A 8 1.48 -11.50 -11.58
N HIS A 9 1.80 -11.16 -10.33
CA HIS A 9 1.91 -12.10 -9.23
C HIS A 9 0.60 -12.83 -8.94
N LEU A 10 -0.52 -12.10 -8.94
CA LEU A 10 -1.84 -12.64 -8.60
C LEU A 10 -2.58 -13.31 -9.78
N ARG A 11 -1.92 -13.45 -10.93
CA ARG A 11 -2.53 -14.13 -12.09
C ARG A 11 -2.88 -15.57 -11.74
N GLY A 12 -4.10 -15.98 -12.06
CA GLY A 12 -4.59 -17.33 -11.77
C GLY A 12 -5.09 -17.56 -10.34
N THR A 13 -4.95 -16.57 -9.46
CA THR A 13 -5.50 -16.61 -8.10
C THR A 13 -6.94 -16.05 -8.06
N PRO A 14 -7.68 -16.24 -6.95
CA PRO A 14 -8.99 -15.61 -6.77
C PRO A 14 -8.89 -14.08 -6.54
N CYS A 15 -7.71 -13.53 -6.24
CA CYS A 15 -7.53 -12.13 -5.95
C CYS A 15 -7.52 -11.24 -7.20
N ARG A 16 -8.00 -10.02 -7.06
CA ARG A 16 -8.03 -9.01 -8.13
C ARG A 16 -7.42 -7.71 -7.64
N VAL A 17 -6.66 -7.07 -8.54
CA VAL A 17 -6.01 -5.78 -8.29
C VAL A 17 -6.80 -4.68 -8.98
N TYR A 18 -7.05 -3.59 -8.29
CA TYR A 18 -7.73 -2.41 -8.79
C TYR A 18 -6.91 -1.15 -8.52
N ILE A 19 -7.14 -0.11 -9.32
CA ILE A 19 -6.46 1.18 -9.20
C ILE A 19 -7.49 2.32 -9.14
N ALA A 20 -7.06 3.43 -8.60
CA ALA A 20 -7.61 4.79 -8.49
C ALA A 20 -9.13 5.03 -8.66
N GLU A 21 -9.80 4.41 -9.64
CA GLU A 21 -11.21 4.69 -9.95
C GLU A 21 -12.21 3.78 -9.21
N VAL A 22 -11.71 2.82 -8.45
CA VAL A 22 -12.52 1.85 -7.71
C VAL A 22 -12.51 2.19 -6.22
N LYS A 23 -13.69 2.52 -5.71
CA LYS A 23 -13.87 2.96 -4.33
C LYS A 23 -13.71 1.80 -3.34
N VAL A 24 -13.02 2.03 -2.23
CA VAL A 24 -13.14 1.22 -1.01
C VAL A 24 -14.18 1.86 -0.11
N ARG A 25 -15.22 1.13 0.23
CA ARG A 25 -16.25 1.56 1.17
C ARG A 25 -15.95 0.99 2.57
N VAL A 26 -15.92 1.87 3.57
CA VAL A 26 -15.76 1.52 4.98
C VAL A 26 -17.10 1.78 5.67
N GLU A 27 -17.95 0.77 5.74
CA GLU A 27 -19.31 0.90 6.27
C GLU A 27 -19.31 1.36 7.73
N ALA A 28 -18.44 0.80 8.56
CA ALA A 28 -18.35 1.11 10.00
C ALA A 28 -17.98 2.59 10.26
N ALA A 29 -17.25 3.23 9.35
CA ALA A 29 -16.88 4.64 9.44
C ALA A 29 -17.78 5.57 8.59
N ASP A 30 -18.78 5.00 7.90
CA ASP A 30 -19.65 5.70 6.94
C ASP A 30 -18.88 6.57 5.92
N CYS A 31 -17.76 6.08 5.43
CA CYS A 31 -16.92 6.77 4.47
C CYS A 31 -16.43 5.86 3.35
N GLY A 32 -15.77 6.45 2.36
CA GLY A 32 -15.14 5.71 1.27
C GLY A 32 -14.01 6.50 0.65
N PHE A 33 -13.01 5.76 0.15
CA PHE A 33 -11.80 6.32 -0.43
C PHE A 33 -11.51 5.68 -1.79
N TYR A 34 -10.67 6.32 -2.58
CA TYR A 34 -10.15 5.83 -3.85
C TYR A 34 -8.64 5.61 -3.71
N PRO A 35 -8.21 4.45 -3.20
CA PRO A 35 -6.78 4.17 -3.05
C PRO A 35 -6.07 4.06 -4.39
N ASP A 36 -4.78 4.36 -4.41
CA ASP A 36 -3.97 4.23 -5.63
C ASP A 36 -3.95 2.78 -6.13
N VAL A 37 -3.79 1.81 -5.22
CA VAL A 37 -3.91 0.38 -5.53
C VAL A 37 -4.64 -0.34 -4.39
N GLN A 38 -5.47 -1.31 -4.74
CA GLN A 38 -6.09 -2.21 -3.79
C GLN A 38 -6.20 -3.63 -4.32
N VAL A 39 -6.20 -4.59 -3.42
CA VAL A 39 -6.42 -6.01 -3.72
C VAL A 39 -7.56 -6.54 -2.90
N THR A 40 -8.51 -7.20 -3.54
CA THR A 40 -9.54 -7.99 -2.88
C THR A 40 -9.53 -9.42 -3.41
N CYS A 41 -9.74 -10.38 -2.51
CA CYS A 41 -9.90 -11.80 -2.83
C CYS A 41 -11.34 -12.27 -2.58
N ALA A 42 -12.20 -11.40 -2.05
CA ALA A 42 -13.58 -11.71 -1.76
C ALA A 42 -14.42 -11.84 -3.03
N GLU A 43 -15.20 -12.90 -3.13
CA GLU A 43 -16.10 -13.13 -4.27
C GLU A 43 -17.20 -12.07 -4.32
N SER A 44 -17.71 -11.63 -3.17
CA SER A 44 -18.71 -10.55 -3.06
C SER A 44 -18.28 -9.24 -3.72
N ASP A 45 -16.98 -8.93 -3.69
CA ASP A 45 -16.44 -7.72 -4.31
C ASP A 45 -16.34 -7.80 -5.84
N ARG A 46 -16.50 -8.99 -6.43
CA ARG A 46 -16.44 -9.16 -7.89
C ARG A 46 -17.68 -8.65 -8.59
N ALA A 47 -18.83 -8.75 -7.94
CA ALA A 47 -20.12 -8.36 -8.51
C ALA A 47 -20.27 -6.85 -8.70
N ASP A 48 -19.65 -6.06 -7.81
CA ASP A 48 -19.67 -4.60 -7.89
C ASP A 48 -18.39 -4.10 -8.56
N HIS A 49 -18.52 -3.48 -9.75
CA HIS A 49 -17.38 -3.01 -10.51
C HIS A 49 -16.76 -1.72 -9.95
N LEU A 50 -17.52 -0.94 -9.17
CA LEU A 50 -17.13 0.40 -8.73
C LEU A 50 -16.75 0.48 -7.24
N VAL A 51 -17.28 -0.44 -6.42
CA VAL A 51 -17.10 -0.39 -4.96
C VAL A 51 -16.61 -1.71 -4.42
N LYS A 52 -15.57 -1.68 -3.60
CA LYS A 52 -15.04 -2.83 -2.85
C LYS A 52 -15.25 -2.62 -1.36
N ARG A 53 -15.59 -3.68 -0.65
CA ARG A 53 -15.88 -3.65 0.79
C ARG A 53 -14.98 -4.55 1.61
N SER A 54 -14.23 -5.42 0.93
CA SER A 54 -13.39 -6.43 1.60
C SER A 54 -11.98 -6.51 1.01
N PRO A 55 -11.26 -5.37 0.87
CA PRO A 55 -9.87 -5.41 0.44
C PRO A 55 -9.02 -6.11 1.49
N VAL A 56 -8.01 -6.85 1.05
CA VAL A 56 -6.98 -7.46 1.91
C VAL A 56 -5.71 -6.61 1.97
N LEU A 57 -5.48 -5.83 0.93
CA LEU A 57 -4.34 -4.93 0.80
C LEU A 57 -4.81 -3.60 0.20
N VAL A 58 -4.35 -2.50 0.80
CA VAL A 58 -4.51 -1.14 0.27
C VAL A 58 -3.14 -0.47 0.19
N VAL A 59 -2.87 0.20 -0.91
CA VAL A 59 -1.62 0.93 -1.15
C VAL A 59 -1.93 2.37 -1.52
N GLU A 60 -1.24 3.30 -0.87
CA GLU A 60 -1.27 4.73 -1.17
C GLU A 60 0.14 5.22 -1.52
N VAL A 61 0.24 6.05 -2.53
CA VAL A 61 1.47 6.74 -2.90
C VAL A 61 1.45 8.12 -2.26
N LEU A 62 2.39 8.34 -1.35
CA LEU A 62 2.46 9.58 -0.60
C LEU A 62 2.96 10.73 -1.47
N SER A 63 2.21 11.83 -1.45
CA SER A 63 2.66 13.15 -1.88
C SER A 63 2.74 14.08 -0.67
N ASP A 64 3.46 15.19 -0.78
CA ASP A 64 3.55 16.19 0.30
C ASP A 64 2.18 16.67 0.78
N SER A 65 1.20 16.72 -0.11
CA SER A 65 -0.16 17.20 0.19
C SER A 65 -1.06 16.17 0.86
N THR A 66 -0.79 14.86 0.70
CA THR A 66 -1.67 13.80 1.20
C THR A 66 -1.08 13.00 2.36
N ALA A 67 0.24 13.05 2.57
CA ALA A 67 0.94 12.21 3.53
C ALA A 67 0.34 12.24 4.94
N THR A 68 0.00 13.41 5.47
CA THR A 68 -0.59 13.53 6.82
C THR A 68 -1.97 12.87 6.91
N PHE A 69 -2.80 13.03 5.89
CA PHE A 69 -4.13 12.44 5.84
C PHE A 69 -4.07 10.91 5.64
N ASP A 70 -3.20 10.44 4.76
CA ASP A 70 -3.04 9.00 4.48
C ASP A 70 -2.48 8.24 5.69
N VAL A 71 -1.57 8.85 6.45
CA VAL A 71 -1.01 8.26 7.69
C VAL A 71 -1.98 8.33 8.87
N GLY A 72 -2.85 9.34 8.91
CA GLY A 72 -3.75 9.63 10.02
C GLY A 72 -5.18 9.12 9.82
N ASP A 73 -6.07 10.03 9.45
CA ASP A 73 -7.52 9.80 9.43
C ASP A 73 -7.95 8.69 8.46
N LYS A 74 -7.33 8.61 7.29
CA LYS A 74 -7.61 7.59 6.30
C LYS A 74 -7.23 6.20 6.79
N PHE A 75 -6.06 6.07 7.41
CA PHE A 75 -5.66 4.79 8.02
C PHE A 75 -6.57 4.41 9.19
N ALA A 76 -6.97 5.36 10.04
CA ALA A 76 -7.90 5.10 11.13
C ALA A 76 -9.24 4.54 10.63
N ALA A 77 -9.74 5.05 9.50
CA ALA A 77 -10.94 4.51 8.86
C ALA A 77 -10.69 3.09 8.29
N TYR A 78 -9.59 2.89 7.57
CA TYR A 78 -9.24 1.59 6.99
C TYR A 78 -9.05 0.49 8.04
N GLN A 79 -8.59 0.84 9.24
CA GLN A 79 -8.47 -0.12 10.35
C GLN A 79 -9.79 -0.79 10.74
N GLN A 80 -10.94 -0.18 10.43
CA GLN A 80 -12.28 -0.71 10.70
C GLN A 80 -12.73 -1.77 9.68
N LEU A 81 -11.96 -1.99 8.61
CA LEU A 81 -12.20 -3.07 7.66
C LEU A 81 -11.63 -4.39 8.23
N ASP A 82 -12.48 -5.33 8.59
CA ASP A 82 -12.05 -6.63 9.13
C ASP A 82 -11.21 -7.44 8.13
N SER A 83 -11.46 -7.26 6.83
CA SER A 83 -10.74 -7.94 5.76
C SER A 83 -9.32 -7.42 5.55
N LEU A 84 -9.05 -6.16 5.91
CA LEU A 84 -7.76 -5.51 5.62
C LEU A 84 -6.66 -6.10 6.50
N GLN A 85 -5.65 -6.66 5.86
CA GLN A 85 -4.48 -7.26 6.50
C GLN A 85 -3.26 -6.36 6.42
N GLU A 86 -3.10 -5.62 5.31
CA GLU A 86 -1.97 -4.71 5.13
C GLU A 86 -2.41 -3.39 4.50
N TYR A 87 -1.83 -2.32 5.04
CA TYR A 87 -1.92 -0.96 4.50
C TYR A 87 -0.51 -0.47 4.20
N VAL A 88 -0.24 -0.09 2.97
CA VAL A 88 1.09 0.22 2.46
C VAL A 88 1.16 1.68 2.02
N LEU A 89 2.18 2.37 2.49
CA LEU A 89 2.50 3.74 2.09
C LEU A 89 3.81 3.74 1.30
N VAL A 90 3.77 4.26 0.09
CA VAL A 90 4.93 4.35 -0.82
C VAL A 90 5.32 5.80 -0.95
N ASP A 91 6.55 6.15 -0.57
CA ASP A 91 7.09 7.49 -0.79
C ASP A 91 7.42 7.66 -2.27
N GLN A 92 6.98 8.76 -2.89
CA GLN A 92 7.23 9.00 -4.32
C GLN A 92 8.60 9.63 -4.61
N GLU A 93 9.24 10.25 -3.60
CA GLU A 93 10.50 10.98 -3.75
C GLU A 93 11.72 10.17 -3.34
N ARG A 94 11.51 9.12 -2.52
CA ARG A 94 12.58 8.30 -1.96
C ARG A 94 12.20 6.83 -2.02
N ILE A 95 13.19 5.96 -2.12
CA ILE A 95 12.98 4.53 -1.95
C ILE A 95 12.65 4.26 -0.48
N ARG A 96 11.38 4.36 -0.15
CA ARG A 96 10.85 4.12 1.20
C ARG A 96 9.43 3.59 1.10
N VAL A 97 9.19 2.45 1.73
CA VAL A 97 7.86 1.84 1.84
C VAL A 97 7.58 1.54 3.30
N GLN A 98 6.45 1.98 3.79
CA GLN A 98 5.96 1.63 5.12
C GLN A 98 4.82 0.63 4.98
N ILE A 99 4.89 -0.48 5.72
CA ILE A 99 3.91 -1.56 5.65
C ILE A 99 3.30 -1.71 7.03
N TYR A 100 2.04 -1.31 7.15
CA TYR A 100 1.24 -1.55 8.35
C TYR A 100 0.57 -2.90 8.21
N ARG A 101 0.85 -3.83 9.12
CA ARG A 101 0.30 -5.19 9.15
C ARG A 101 -0.58 -5.42 10.33
N ARG A 102 -1.71 -6.08 10.09
CA ARG A 102 -2.57 -6.55 11.16
C ARG A 102 -2.14 -7.93 11.59
N ARG A 103 -1.78 -8.09 12.86
CA ARG A 103 -1.47 -9.37 13.50
C ARG A 103 -2.16 -9.43 14.86
N GLU A 104 -2.94 -10.47 15.09
CA GLU A 104 -3.66 -10.66 16.36
C GLU A 104 -4.50 -9.43 16.80
N GLY A 105 -5.16 -8.79 15.82
CA GLY A 105 -5.98 -7.59 16.06
C GLY A 105 -5.20 -6.29 16.30
N ARG A 106 -3.87 -6.31 16.21
CA ARG A 106 -3.00 -5.15 16.37
C ARG A 106 -2.32 -4.78 15.06
N TRP A 107 -1.94 -3.51 14.93
CA TRP A 107 -1.21 -3.00 13.78
C TRP A 107 0.27 -2.80 14.12
N TRP A 108 1.10 -3.38 13.28
CA TRP A 108 2.56 -3.25 13.33
C TRP A 108 3.03 -2.54 12.08
N VAL A 109 4.10 -1.73 12.19
CA VAL A 109 4.67 -1.03 11.06
C VAL A 109 6.11 -1.46 10.84
N ASP A 110 6.40 -1.86 9.59
CA ASP A 110 7.74 -2.10 9.08
C ASP A 110 8.10 -1.04 8.05
N SER A 111 9.35 -0.64 7.98
CA SER A 111 9.86 0.29 6.98
C SER A 111 10.93 -0.37 6.14
N VAL A 112 10.79 -0.29 4.82
CA VAL A 112 11.73 -0.85 3.84
C VAL A 112 12.34 0.31 3.06
N GLY A 113 13.67 0.39 3.08
CA GLY A 113 14.45 1.39 2.34
C GLY A 113 15.33 0.75 1.26
N PRO A 114 16.27 1.51 0.68
CA PRO A 114 17.15 1.05 -0.38
C PRO A 114 17.89 -0.23 -0.01
N GLY A 115 17.98 -1.18 -0.97
CA GLY A 115 18.56 -2.51 -0.77
C GLY A 115 17.68 -3.48 0.03
N GLY A 116 16.53 -3.04 0.49
CA GLY A 116 15.58 -3.85 1.26
C GLY A 116 14.70 -4.76 0.40
N ARG A 117 14.04 -5.70 1.06
CA ARG A 117 13.07 -6.59 0.42
C ARG A 117 11.66 -6.24 0.84
N LEU A 118 10.83 -5.99 -0.16
CA LEU A 118 9.39 -5.90 0.02
C LEU A 118 8.84 -7.31 0.34
N HIS A 119 8.05 -7.42 1.37
CA HIS A 119 7.31 -8.63 1.72
C HIS A 119 5.89 -8.27 2.12
N LEU A 120 4.93 -8.64 1.29
CA LEU A 120 3.50 -8.46 1.53
C LEU A 120 2.86 -9.80 1.86
N GLU A 121 2.58 -10.03 3.14
CA GLU A 121 2.06 -11.29 3.65
C GLU A 121 0.64 -11.58 3.13
N SER A 122 -0.20 -10.54 3.04
CA SER A 122 -1.60 -10.64 2.61
C SER A 122 -1.80 -11.23 1.21
N VAL A 123 -0.78 -11.10 0.36
CA VAL A 123 -0.80 -11.55 -1.03
C VAL A 123 0.39 -12.44 -1.37
N ALA A 124 1.24 -12.80 -0.40
CA ALA A 124 2.46 -13.59 -0.55
C ALA A 124 3.41 -13.06 -1.64
N LEU A 125 3.54 -11.75 -1.76
CA LEU A 125 4.45 -11.10 -2.71
C LEU A 125 5.78 -10.77 -2.03
N GLU A 126 6.88 -11.19 -2.64
CA GLU A 126 8.23 -10.82 -2.22
C GLU A 126 9.06 -10.31 -3.41
N GLY A 127 9.95 -9.36 -3.14
CA GLY A 127 10.85 -8.84 -4.15
C GLY A 127 11.73 -7.71 -3.63
N PRO A 128 12.69 -7.21 -4.43
CA PRO A 128 13.46 -6.04 -4.09
C PRO A 128 12.53 -4.80 -4.08
N VAL A 129 12.73 -3.90 -3.12
CA VAL A 129 11.93 -2.67 -3.02
C VAL A 129 12.14 -1.77 -4.26
N GLU A 130 13.31 -1.84 -4.88
CA GLU A 130 13.65 -1.09 -6.09
C GLU A 130 12.71 -1.38 -7.26
N ALA A 131 12.13 -2.57 -7.33
CA ALA A 131 11.17 -2.91 -8.39
C ALA A 131 9.94 -1.99 -8.44
N LEU A 132 9.61 -1.33 -7.33
CA LEU A 132 8.54 -0.32 -7.28
C LEU A 132 8.94 1.00 -7.94
N TYR A 133 10.22 1.27 -8.05
CA TYR A 133 10.80 2.54 -8.48
C TYR A 133 11.53 2.45 -9.82
N GLU A 134 11.49 1.30 -10.50
CA GLU A 134 12.08 1.12 -11.82
C GLU A 134 11.46 2.08 -12.85
N ASP A 135 12.28 2.59 -13.76
CA ASP A 135 11.89 3.46 -14.89
C ASP A 135 11.21 4.78 -14.49
N LEU A 136 11.45 5.28 -13.29
CA LEU A 136 11.02 6.62 -12.93
C LEU A 136 11.87 7.66 -13.64
N SER A 137 11.21 8.69 -14.19
CA SER A 137 11.84 9.69 -15.08
C SER A 137 12.81 10.64 -14.35
N GLU A 138 12.77 10.70 -13.02
CA GLU A 138 13.64 11.53 -12.19
C GLU A 138 14.43 10.69 -11.21
N PRO A 139 15.74 11.01 -10.98
CA PRO A 139 16.49 10.30 -9.96
C PRO A 139 15.92 10.60 -8.59
N LEU A 140 15.57 9.55 -7.88
CA LEU A 140 15.16 9.64 -6.48
C LEU A 140 16.27 10.30 -5.66
N ALA A 141 15.93 11.26 -4.81
CA ALA A 141 16.89 11.95 -3.96
C ALA A 141 17.68 10.94 -3.13
N ALA A 142 19.00 10.91 -3.31
CA ALA A 142 19.87 10.16 -2.42
C ALA A 142 19.76 10.76 -1.02
N GLU A 143 19.62 9.93 0.00
CA GLU A 143 19.68 10.40 1.39
C GLU A 143 20.94 11.24 1.57
N SER A 144 20.75 12.52 1.91
CA SER A 144 21.85 13.38 2.31
C SER A 144 22.47 12.74 3.56
N ARG A 145 23.72 12.24 3.41
CA ARG A 145 24.52 11.78 4.55
C ARG A 145 24.52 12.90 5.57
N GLU A 146 24.07 12.59 6.78
CA GLU A 146 24.27 13.49 7.92
C GLU A 146 25.75 13.92 7.97
N PRO A 147 26.04 15.21 8.16
CA PRO A 147 27.43 15.64 8.32
C PRO A 147 28.00 15.01 9.60
N GLU A 148 29.05 14.22 9.43
CA GLU A 148 29.85 13.67 10.51
C GLU A 148 30.21 14.80 11.48
N ARG A 149 29.67 14.79 12.69
CA ARG A 149 30.12 15.66 13.77
C ARG A 149 31.55 15.23 14.13
N ARG A 150 32.52 15.99 13.65
CA ARG A 150 33.88 15.86 14.16
C ARG A 150 33.92 16.35 15.62
N PRO A 151 34.73 15.69 16.45
CA PRO A 151 34.93 16.03 17.85
C PRO A 151 35.63 17.39 18.04
#